data_2aaab639788a7698e6ac08a3c188d132
#
_entry.id   2aaab639788a7698e6ac08a3c188d132
#
_cell.length_a   1.000
_cell.length_b   1.000
_cell.length_c   1.000
_cell.angle_alpha   90.00
_cell.angle_beta   90.00
_cell.angle_gamma   90.00
#
_symmetry.space_group_name_H-M   'P 1'
#
loop_
_entity.id
_entity.type
_entity.pdbx_description
1 polymer ?
#
loop_
_entity_poly.entity_id
_entity_poly.type
_entity_poly.pdbx_seq_one_letter_code
_entity_poly.pdbx_strand_id
1 'polypeptide(L)'
;MAMYAVTGTASGIGAATAARLKSQGHTVVGVDVRDADILADLSTAGGRSKAIDGILARCDGKLAGLVTAAGVGPQFPDKIAIPAINFFGTTALVVGLRAAVAAATGSIVLVSSNSAMLGAYDEDFLASLLADDEALAGQKAANAEPMTLYGGSKLALLRWMRRQCAELARAGVRINAVCPGFTHTGITAAGLQDPNFRDGIQRFLATIPMGRGSEPAEQAGAIAYLLGPDASYVTGSVLFVDGGYDALLRGDRI
;
A
#
# COMPACT_ATOMS: atom_id res chain seq x y z
N MET A 1 1.88 -12.88 21.90
CA MET A 1 1.18 -13.06 20.61
C MET A 1 0.42 -11.77 20.32
N ALA A 2 0.64 -11.13 19.20
CA ALA A 2 0.01 -9.86 18.84
C ALA A 2 -0.87 -10.06 17.59
N MET A 3 -1.90 -9.23 17.43
CA MET A 3 -2.81 -9.30 16.28
C MET A 3 -2.49 -8.19 15.27
N TYR A 4 -2.42 -8.59 14.01
CA TYR A 4 -2.21 -7.70 12.86
C TYR A 4 -3.34 -7.85 11.85
N ALA A 5 -3.69 -6.76 11.17
CA ALA A 5 -4.53 -6.80 9.99
C ALA A 5 -3.69 -6.55 8.74
N VAL A 6 -3.89 -7.36 7.71
CA VAL A 6 -3.19 -7.23 6.43
C VAL A 6 -4.22 -7.29 5.30
N THR A 7 -4.18 -6.33 4.39
CA THR A 7 -5.01 -6.37 3.19
C THR A 7 -4.21 -6.90 1.99
N GLY A 8 -4.89 -7.46 0.99
CA GLY A 8 -4.22 -8.06 -0.17
C GLY A 8 -3.60 -9.44 0.13
N THR A 9 -4.19 -10.21 1.05
CA THR A 9 -3.59 -11.45 1.56
C THR A 9 -3.71 -12.65 0.64
N ALA A 10 -4.51 -12.59 -0.42
CA ALA A 10 -4.64 -13.71 -1.36
C ALA A 10 -3.39 -13.93 -2.24
N SER A 11 -2.50 -12.92 -2.37
CA SER A 11 -1.31 -13.05 -3.22
C SER A 11 -0.23 -12.02 -2.89
N GLY A 12 0.94 -12.15 -3.54
CA GLY A 12 1.99 -11.15 -3.60
C GLY A 12 2.52 -10.68 -2.23
N ILE A 13 2.70 -9.38 -2.09
CA ILE A 13 3.31 -8.76 -0.90
C ILE A 13 2.45 -8.98 0.34
N GLY A 14 1.12 -8.85 0.22
CA GLY A 14 0.20 -9.07 1.35
C GLY A 14 0.24 -10.49 1.87
N ALA A 15 0.22 -11.49 0.98
CA ALA A 15 0.33 -12.91 1.34
C ALA A 15 1.67 -13.21 2.02
N ALA A 16 2.79 -12.71 1.46
CA ALA A 16 4.13 -12.89 2.04
C ALA A 16 4.25 -12.22 3.42
N THR A 17 3.66 -11.03 3.58
CA THR A 17 3.63 -10.33 4.86
C THR A 17 2.82 -11.11 5.90
N ALA A 18 1.64 -11.59 5.54
CA ALA A 18 0.80 -12.41 6.43
C ALA A 18 1.52 -13.70 6.85
N ALA A 19 2.15 -14.40 5.89
CA ALA A 19 2.93 -15.60 6.18
C ALA A 19 4.10 -15.33 7.12
N ARG A 20 4.85 -14.22 6.91
CA ARG A 20 5.96 -13.83 7.77
C ARG A 20 5.51 -13.52 9.21
N LEU A 21 4.44 -12.74 9.38
CA LEU A 21 3.91 -12.42 10.71
C LEU A 21 3.41 -13.69 11.43
N LYS A 22 2.73 -14.59 10.72
CA LYS A 22 2.30 -15.88 11.26
C LYS A 22 3.48 -16.75 11.68
N SER A 23 4.58 -16.79 10.91
CA SER A 23 5.79 -17.55 11.26
C SER A 23 6.51 -16.98 12.50
N GLN A 24 6.30 -15.70 12.83
CA GLN A 24 6.78 -15.04 14.04
C GLN A 24 5.86 -15.26 15.26
N GLY A 25 4.82 -16.09 15.13
CA GLY A 25 3.90 -16.41 16.21
C GLY A 25 2.79 -15.39 16.43
N HIS A 26 2.52 -14.52 15.44
CA HIS A 26 1.45 -13.53 15.50
C HIS A 26 0.16 -14.04 14.87
N THR A 27 -0.98 -13.49 15.31
CA THR A 27 -2.27 -13.67 14.66
C THR A 27 -2.43 -12.64 13.54
N VAL A 28 -2.89 -13.07 12.37
CA VAL A 28 -3.15 -12.16 11.24
C VAL A 28 -4.58 -12.32 10.79
N VAL A 29 -5.29 -11.20 10.70
CA VAL A 29 -6.61 -11.08 10.05
C VAL A 29 -6.37 -10.59 8.63
N GLY A 30 -6.63 -11.46 7.65
CA GLY A 30 -6.49 -11.17 6.24
C GLY A 30 -7.75 -10.57 5.63
N VAL A 31 -7.58 -9.56 4.77
CA VAL A 31 -8.66 -8.97 3.97
C VAL A 31 -8.29 -9.04 2.50
N ASP A 32 -9.17 -9.57 1.68
CA ASP A 32 -9.02 -9.59 0.22
C ASP A 32 -10.39 -9.77 -0.44
N VAL A 33 -10.46 -9.72 -1.76
CA VAL A 33 -11.67 -10.05 -2.53
C VAL A 33 -11.90 -11.56 -2.64
N ARG A 34 -10.87 -12.36 -2.32
CA ARG A 34 -10.88 -13.83 -2.34
C ARG A 34 -9.90 -14.40 -1.30
N ASP A 35 -10.06 -15.65 -0.93
CA ASP A 35 -9.10 -16.44 -0.14
C ASP A 35 -8.55 -15.71 1.10
N ALA A 36 -9.43 -15.07 1.86
CA ALA A 36 -9.08 -14.30 3.05
C ALA A 36 -10.10 -14.52 4.19
N ASP A 37 -9.72 -14.13 5.41
CA ASP A 37 -10.60 -14.19 6.58
C ASP A 37 -11.81 -13.27 6.44
N ILE A 38 -11.64 -12.16 5.73
CA ILE A 38 -12.69 -11.18 5.42
C ILE A 38 -12.67 -10.93 3.92
N LEU A 39 -13.74 -11.34 3.25
CA LEU A 39 -13.94 -11.07 1.82
C LEU A 39 -14.57 -9.69 1.66
N ALA A 40 -13.81 -8.73 1.12
CA ALA A 40 -14.24 -7.35 0.96
C ALA A 40 -13.62 -6.71 -0.29
N ASP A 41 -14.43 -6.01 -1.05
CA ASP A 41 -14.00 -5.20 -2.19
C ASP A 41 -13.76 -3.76 -1.75
N LEU A 42 -12.50 -3.38 -1.63
CA LEU A 42 -12.09 -2.05 -1.17
C LEU A 42 -12.34 -0.93 -2.19
N SER A 43 -12.76 -1.24 -3.39
CA SER A 43 -13.20 -0.23 -4.37
C SER A 43 -14.51 0.44 -3.96
N THR A 44 -15.30 -0.21 -3.09
CA THR A 44 -16.61 0.25 -2.67
C THR A 44 -16.65 0.69 -1.21
N ALA A 45 -17.48 1.68 -0.88
CA ALA A 45 -17.70 2.11 0.50
C ALA A 45 -18.21 0.96 1.39
N GLY A 46 -19.14 0.14 0.88
CA GLY A 46 -19.66 -1.03 1.60
C GLY A 46 -18.60 -2.09 1.88
N GLY A 47 -17.70 -2.35 0.93
CA GLY A 47 -16.58 -3.25 1.13
C GLY A 47 -15.57 -2.74 2.16
N ARG A 48 -15.28 -1.44 2.15
CA ARG A 48 -14.41 -0.79 3.15
C ARG A 48 -15.02 -0.90 4.56
N SER A 49 -16.32 -0.59 4.73
CA SER A 49 -17.01 -0.77 6.01
C SER A 49 -16.98 -2.21 6.46
N LYS A 50 -17.29 -3.18 5.57
CA LYS A 50 -17.23 -4.61 5.88
C LYS A 50 -15.83 -5.05 6.36
N ALA A 51 -14.77 -4.53 5.73
CA ALA A 51 -13.39 -4.82 6.13
C ALA A 51 -13.08 -4.27 7.53
N ILE A 52 -13.44 -3.01 7.79
CA ILE A 52 -13.23 -2.34 9.09
C ILE A 52 -13.97 -3.09 10.20
N ASP A 53 -15.28 -3.30 10.03
CA ASP A 53 -16.14 -3.98 11.02
C ASP A 53 -15.66 -5.41 11.29
N GLY A 54 -15.29 -6.12 10.22
CA GLY A 54 -14.79 -7.48 10.31
C GLY A 54 -13.45 -7.58 11.06
N ILE A 55 -12.55 -6.60 10.93
CA ILE A 55 -11.30 -6.53 11.69
C ILE A 55 -11.60 -6.17 13.15
N LEU A 56 -12.43 -5.14 13.40
CA LEU A 56 -12.79 -4.71 14.74
C LEU A 56 -13.45 -5.82 15.55
N ALA A 57 -14.32 -6.62 14.92
CA ALA A 57 -14.97 -7.77 15.55
C ALA A 57 -14.00 -8.87 15.99
N ARG A 58 -12.76 -8.90 15.45
CA ARG A 58 -11.75 -9.94 15.72
C ARG A 58 -10.61 -9.47 16.62
N CYS A 59 -10.37 -8.16 16.71
CA CYS A 59 -9.18 -7.63 17.39
C CYS A 59 -9.42 -7.23 18.85
N ASP A 60 -10.61 -7.44 19.39
CA ASP A 60 -10.96 -7.06 20.77
C ASP A 60 -10.50 -5.63 21.12
N GLY A 61 -10.71 -4.70 20.18
CA GLY A 61 -10.35 -3.29 20.30
C GLY A 61 -8.84 -3.00 20.27
N LYS A 62 -7.96 -3.99 20.04
CA LYS A 62 -6.51 -3.82 20.03
C LYS A 62 -5.86 -4.45 18.80
N LEU A 63 -5.20 -3.63 18.00
CA LEU A 63 -4.52 -4.04 16.78
C LEU A 63 -3.05 -3.62 16.83
N ALA A 64 -2.14 -4.57 16.95
CA ALA A 64 -0.70 -4.28 17.03
C ALA A 64 -0.15 -3.66 15.75
N GLY A 65 -0.80 -3.92 14.59
CA GLY A 65 -0.46 -3.22 13.36
C GLY A 65 -1.44 -3.48 12.23
N LEU A 66 -1.41 -2.54 11.28
CA LEU A 66 -2.17 -2.58 10.02
C LEU A 66 -1.21 -2.49 8.84
N VAL A 67 -1.36 -3.40 7.89
CA VAL A 67 -0.64 -3.35 6.61
C VAL A 67 -1.65 -3.24 5.47
N THR A 68 -1.57 -2.14 4.72
CA THR A 68 -2.45 -1.93 3.56
C THR A 68 -1.70 -2.30 2.28
N ALA A 69 -1.71 -3.61 1.94
CA ALA A 69 -1.04 -4.13 0.76
C ALA A 69 -2.01 -4.47 -0.41
N ALA A 70 -3.32 -4.36 -0.19
CA ALA A 70 -4.28 -4.45 -1.29
C ALA A 70 -4.07 -3.31 -2.27
N GLY A 71 -4.06 -3.63 -3.56
CA GLY A 71 -3.88 -2.66 -4.62
C GLY A 71 -3.93 -3.30 -5.99
N VAL A 72 -4.15 -2.48 -7.00
CA VAL A 72 -4.18 -2.88 -8.41
C VAL A 72 -3.18 -2.06 -9.21
N GLY A 73 -2.66 -2.65 -10.28
CA GLY A 73 -1.70 -2.00 -11.19
C GLY A 73 -2.37 -1.16 -12.27
N PRO A 74 -1.57 -0.47 -13.10
CA PRO A 74 -2.09 0.37 -14.18
C PRO A 74 -2.84 -0.40 -15.27
N GLN A 75 -2.59 -1.71 -15.41
CA GLN A 75 -3.28 -2.59 -16.36
C GLN A 75 -4.68 -3.03 -15.89
N PHE A 76 -5.14 -2.56 -14.72
CA PHE A 76 -6.47 -2.92 -14.22
C PHE A 76 -7.56 -2.36 -15.16
N PRO A 77 -8.56 -3.19 -15.57
CA PRO A 77 -9.50 -2.80 -16.62
C PRO A 77 -10.35 -1.57 -16.28
N ASP A 78 -10.75 -1.46 -15.01
CA ASP A 78 -11.53 -0.32 -14.52
C ASP A 78 -10.59 0.77 -13.97
N LYS A 79 -10.42 1.84 -14.75
CA LYS A 79 -9.57 2.97 -14.37
C LYS A 79 -10.03 3.68 -13.11
N ILE A 80 -11.34 3.73 -12.85
CA ILE A 80 -11.92 4.41 -11.68
C ILE A 80 -11.60 3.59 -10.41
N ALA A 81 -11.54 2.27 -10.51
CA ALA A 81 -11.19 1.42 -9.40
C ALA A 81 -9.72 1.58 -8.95
N ILE A 82 -8.81 2.08 -9.81
CA ILE A 82 -7.41 2.27 -9.44
C ILE A 82 -7.26 3.19 -8.23
N PRO A 83 -7.71 4.47 -8.26
CA PRO A 83 -7.66 5.33 -7.08
C PRO A 83 -8.60 4.85 -5.96
N ALA A 84 -9.76 4.27 -6.30
CA ALA A 84 -10.73 3.78 -5.33
C ALA A 84 -10.12 2.71 -4.40
N ILE A 85 -9.34 1.76 -4.94
CA ILE A 85 -8.66 0.73 -4.17
C ILE A 85 -7.37 1.28 -3.55
N ASN A 86 -6.49 1.87 -4.38
CA ASN A 86 -5.12 2.20 -3.98
C ASN A 86 -5.05 3.35 -2.97
N PHE A 87 -5.97 4.31 -3.05
CA PHE A 87 -6.01 5.46 -2.17
C PHE A 87 -7.18 5.38 -1.17
N PHE A 88 -8.43 5.48 -1.63
CA PHE A 88 -9.59 5.53 -0.74
C PHE A 88 -9.76 4.25 0.07
N GLY A 89 -9.54 3.07 -0.51
CA GLY A 89 -9.51 1.81 0.20
C GLY A 89 -8.49 1.78 1.33
N THR A 90 -7.29 2.29 1.07
CA THR A 90 -6.22 2.37 2.07
C THR A 90 -6.53 3.39 3.17
N THR A 91 -6.89 4.62 2.82
CA THR A 91 -7.12 5.71 3.78
C THR A 91 -8.31 5.42 4.68
N ALA A 92 -9.41 4.88 4.14
CA ALA A 92 -10.59 4.49 4.91
C ALA A 92 -10.25 3.46 6.00
N LEU A 93 -9.43 2.43 5.68
CA LEU A 93 -9.02 1.45 6.68
C LEU A 93 -8.15 2.06 7.78
N VAL A 94 -7.21 2.94 7.41
CA VAL A 94 -6.38 3.62 8.42
C VAL A 94 -7.25 4.46 9.35
N VAL A 95 -8.17 5.27 8.80
CA VAL A 95 -9.08 6.11 9.59
C VAL A 95 -10.00 5.26 10.48
N GLY A 96 -10.58 4.19 9.93
CA GLY A 96 -11.51 3.32 10.67
C GLY A 96 -10.84 2.48 11.77
N LEU A 97 -9.56 2.15 11.62
CA LEU A 97 -8.84 1.26 12.54
C LEU A 97 -7.86 1.98 13.47
N ARG A 98 -7.61 3.29 13.26
CA ARG A 98 -6.62 4.05 14.04
C ARG A 98 -6.81 3.96 15.56
N ALA A 99 -8.04 3.91 16.04
CA ALA A 99 -8.33 3.79 17.47
C ALA A 99 -7.89 2.44 18.04
N ALA A 100 -8.14 1.35 17.32
CA ALA A 100 -7.70 0.01 17.71
C ALA A 100 -6.17 -0.12 17.65
N VAL A 101 -5.51 0.52 16.67
CA VAL A 101 -4.05 0.56 16.58
C VAL A 101 -3.46 1.40 17.72
N ALA A 102 -4.07 2.54 18.07
CA ALA A 102 -3.66 3.37 19.19
C ALA A 102 -3.78 2.64 20.54
N ALA A 103 -4.86 1.89 20.74
CA ALA A 103 -5.05 1.09 21.96
C ALA A 103 -3.96 0.03 22.18
N ALA A 104 -3.22 -0.33 21.15
CA ALA A 104 -2.08 -1.25 21.20
C ALA A 104 -0.72 -0.54 21.08
N THR A 105 -0.66 0.80 21.00
CA THR A 105 0.55 1.57 20.67
C THR A 105 1.23 1.02 19.41
N GLY A 106 0.41 0.73 18.40
CA GLY A 106 0.78 -0.09 17.24
C GLY A 106 1.44 0.68 16.09
N SER A 107 1.57 0.00 14.97
CA SER A 107 2.22 0.54 13.77
C SER A 107 1.39 0.29 12.51
N ILE A 108 1.35 1.29 11.62
CA ILE A 108 0.69 1.21 10.32
C ILE A 108 1.77 1.24 9.23
N VAL A 109 1.71 0.31 8.29
CA VAL A 109 2.59 0.30 7.12
C VAL A 109 1.76 0.31 5.85
N LEU A 110 1.94 1.36 5.07
CA LEU A 110 1.29 1.52 3.76
C LEU A 110 2.18 0.96 2.67
N VAL A 111 1.61 0.19 1.74
CA VAL A 111 2.32 -0.27 0.55
C VAL A 111 2.00 0.69 -0.61
N SER A 112 2.95 1.58 -0.87
CA SER A 112 2.92 2.50 -2.00
C SER A 112 3.59 1.85 -3.24
N SER A 113 4.45 2.57 -3.92
CA SER A 113 5.27 2.11 -5.05
C SER A 113 6.38 3.12 -5.32
N ASN A 114 7.51 2.70 -5.86
CA ASN A 114 8.50 3.61 -6.41
C ASN A 114 7.98 4.42 -7.60
N SER A 115 6.92 3.96 -8.28
CA SER A 115 6.22 4.73 -9.33
C SER A 115 5.68 6.07 -8.84
N ALA A 116 5.45 6.24 -7.53
CA ALA A 116 5.11 7.54 -6.95
C ALA A 116 6.13 8.66 -7.28
N MET A 117 7.38 8.29 -7.63
CA MET A 117 8.47 9.23 -7.93
C MET A 117 8.84 9.28 -9.42
N LEU A 118 8.16 8.49 -10.30
CA LEU A 118 8.58 8.34 -11.70
C LEU A 118 8.16 9.47 -12.64
N GLY A 119 7.31 10.40 -12.22
CA GLY A 119 6.82 11.43 -13.12
C GLY A 119 6.20 12.64 -12.45
N ALA A 120 5.82 13.61 -13.27
CA ALA A 120 4.91 14.67 -12.87
C ALA A 120 3.47 14.15 -13.00
N TYR A 121 2.71 14.28 -11.94
CA TYR A 121 1.31 13.86 -11.90
C TYR A 121 0.39 15.08 -11.91
N ASP A 122 -0.82 14.90 -12.42
CA ASP A 122 -1.86 15.94 -12.42
C ASP A 122 -2.15 16.38 -10.96
N GLU A 123 -1.77 17.62 -10.63
CA GLU A 123 -1.95 18.16 -9.26
C GLU A 123 -3.44 18.32 -8.90
N ASP A 124 -4.32 18.52 -9.86
CA ASP A 124 -5.77 18.56 -9.60
C ASP A 124 -6.33 17.17 -9.25
N PHE A 125 -5.82 16.12 -9.91
CA PHE A 125 -6.15 14.74 -9.53
C PHE A 125 -5.62 14.44 -8.12
N LEU A 126 -4.37 14.80 -7.83
CA LEU A 126 -3.80 14.62 -6.50
C LEU A 126 -4.58 15.42 -5.43
N ALA A 127 -5.00 16.63 -5.75
CA ALA A 127 -5.80 17.47 -4.85
C ALA A 127 -7.15 16.83 -4.53
N SER A 128 -7.85 16.24 -5.52
CA SER A 128 -9.11 15.54 -5.30
C SER A 128 -8.95 14.34 -4.36
N LEU A 129 -7.89 13.56 -4.52
CA LEU A 129 -7.56 12.46 -3.60
C LEU A 129 -7.31 12.97 -2.18
N LEU A 130 -6.48 14.00 -2.04
CA LEU A 130 -6.09 14.55 -0.74
C LEU A 130 -7.20 15.33 -0.04
N ALA A 131 -8.25 15.73 -0.77
CA ALA A 131 -9.48 16.32 -0.25
C ALA A 131 -10.53 15.27 0.14
N ASP A 132 -10.23 13.98 -0.08
CA ASP A 132 -11.17 12.85 0.12
C ASP A 132 -12.43 12.95 -0.77
N ASP A 133 -12.30 13.60 -1.95
CA ASP A 133 -13.38 13.74 -2.93
C ASP A 133 -13.30 12.60 -3.96
N GLU A 134 -13.87 11.45 -3.59
CA GLU A 134 -13.87 10.25 -4.42
C GLU A 134 -14.64 10.44 -5.73
N ALA A 135 -15.71 11.25 -5.72
CA ALA A 135 -16.52 11.51 -6.91
C ALA A 135 -15.71 12.32 -7.95
N LEU A 136 -15.03 13.38 -7.51
CA LEU A 136 -14.19 14.19 -8.41
C LEU A 136 -12.97 13.39 -8.87
N ALA A 137 -12.34 12.61 -8.00
CA ALA A 137 -11.21 11.73 -8.38
C ALA A 137 -11.63 10.71 -9.44
N GLY A 138 -12.83 10.12 -9.32
CA GLY A 138 -13.39 9.20 -10.30
C GLY A 138 -13.65 9.87 -11.67
N GLN A 139 -14.19 11.09 -11.69
CA GLN A 139 -14.39 11.85 -12.91
C GLN A 139 -13.05 12.14 -13.64
N LYS A 140 -12.02 12.51 -12.89
CA LYS A 140 -10.68 12.73 -13.45
C LYS A 140 -10.05 11.43 -13.95
N ALA A 141 -10.24 10.33 -13.21
CA ALA A 141 -9.73 9.02 -13.57
C ALA A 141 -10.27 8.50 -14.90
N ALA A 142 -11.54 8.77 -15.22
CA ALA A 142 -12.16 8.30 -16.45
C ALA A 142 -11.40 8.74 -17.74
N ASN A 143 -10.76 9.90 -17.71
CA ASN A 143 -10.08 10.50 -18.87
C ASN A 143 -8.54 10.46 -18.78
N ALA A 144 -7.98 9.94 -17.68
CA ALA A 144 -6.54 9.92 -17.48
C ALA A 144 -5.88 8.61 -17.97
N GLU A 145 -4.57 8.68 -18.18
CA GLU A 145 -3.77 7.50 -18.50
C GLU A 145 -3.58 6.60 -17.27
N PRO A 146 -3.70 5.26 -17.42
CA PRO A 146 -3.64 4.32 -16.29
C PRO A 146 -2.38 4.43 -15.45
N MET A 147 -1.22 4.67 -16.07
CA MET A 147 0.06 4.80 -15.33
C MET A 147 0.08 6.08 -14.49
N THR A 148 -0.51 7.18 -14.99
CA THR A 148 -0.67 8.44 -14.25
C THR A 148 -1.59 8.25 -13.04
N LEU A 149 -2.69 7.51 -13.19
CA LEU A 149 -3.61 7.19 -12.10
C LEU A 149 -2.93 6.34 -11.03
N TYR A 150 -2.21 5.30 -11.46
CA TYR A 150 -1.50 4.42 -10.55
C TYR A 150 -0.43 5.19 -9.76
N GLY A 151 0.53 5.81 -10.46
CA GLY A 151 1.61 6.56 -9.82
C GLY A 151 1.10 7.75 -9.00
N GLY A 152 0.10 8.48 -9.52
CA GLY A 152 -0.54 9.60 -8.80
C GLY A 152 -1.23 9.15 -7.52
N SER A 153 -2.01 8.04 -7.54
CA SER A 153 -2.63 7.49 -6.32
C SER A 153 -1.58 7.07 -5.28
N LYS A 154 -0.46 6.50 -5.72
CA LYS A 154 0.64 6.10 -4.84
C LYS A 154 1.40 7.32 -4.26
N LEU A 155 1.57 8.39 -5.04
CA LEU A 155 2.14 9.65 -4.54
C LEU A 155 1.18 10.34 -3.55
N ALA A 156 -0.10 10.43 -3.87
CA ALA A 156 -1.10 11.00 -2.97
C ALA A 156 -1.13 10.26 -1.63
N LEU A 157 -1.00 8.93 -1.65
CA LEU A 157 -0.92 8.12 -0.43
C LEU A 157 0.27 8.50 0.45
N LEU A 158 1.45 8.74 -0.13
CA LEU A 158 2.63 9.21 0.62
C LEU A 158 2.44 10.62 1.20
N ARG A 159 1.85 11.55 0.41
CA ARG A 159 1.52 12.89 0.88
C ARG A 159 0.49 12.84 2.01
N TRP A 160 -0.55 12.02 1.88
CA TRP A 160 -1.56 11.82 2.90
C TRP A 160 -0.96 11.24 4.18
N MET A 161 -0.15 10.19 4.09
CA MET A 161 0.55 9.60 5.24
C MET A 161 1.33 10.64 6.03
N ARG A 162 2.09 11.50 5.35
CA ARG A 162 2.88 12.55 6.02
C ARG A 162 2.00 13.59 6.73
N ARG A 163 0.82 13.91 6.18
CA ARG A 163 -0.15 14.79 6.83
C ARG A 163 -0.73 14.17 8.10
N GLN A 164 -0.94 12.84 8.14
CA GLN A 164 -1.48 12.13 9.29
C GLN A 164 -0.43 11.84 10.39
N CYS A 165 0.84 11.84 10.03
CA CYS A 165 1.93 11.35 10.88
C CYS A 165 1.96 12.01 12.28
N ALA A 166 1.86 13.34 12.35
CA ALA A 166 1.97 14.06 13.63
C ALA A 166 0.77 13.78 14.57
N GLU A 167 -0.44 13.67 14.03
CA GLU A 167 -1.64 13.33 14.81
C GLU A 167 -1.54 11.90 15.34
N LEU A 168 -1.22 10.94 14.47
CA LEU A 168 -1.08 9.54 14.84
C LEU A 168 0.03 9.32 15.86
N ALA A 169 1.17 10.01 15.71
CA ALA A 169 2.28 9.90 16.66
C ALA A 169 1.88 10.39 18.06
N ARG A 170 1.09 11.48 18.17
CA ARG A 170 0.55 11.92 19.47
C ARG A 170 -0.40 10.92 20.10
N ALA A 171 -1.06 10.10 19.29
CA ALA A 171 -1.90 8.99 19.74
C ALA A 171 -1.11 7.69 20.00
N GLY A 172 0.23 7.72 19.94
CA GLY A 172 1.08 6.56 20.14
C GLY A 172 1.16 5.61 18.94
N VAL A 173 0.72 6.03 17.76
CA VAL A 173 0.73 5.22 16.53
C VAL A 173 1.86 5.66 15.62
N ARG A 174 2.68 4.73 15.16
CA ARG A 174 3.64 4.96 14.08
C ARG A 174 2.98 4.69 12.73
N ILE A 175 3.25 5.52 11.74
CA ILE A 175 2.82 5.29 10.36
C ILE A 175 3.97 5.50 9.40
N ASN A 176 4.22 4.52 8.54
CA ASN A 176 5.30 4.55 7.56
C ASN A 176 4.80 3.96 6.23
N ALA A 177 5.57 4.16 5.17
CA ALA A 177 5.29 3.55 3.87
C ALA A 177 6.49 2.77 3.35
N VAL A 178 6.22 1.65 2.69
CA VAL A 178 7.16 0.95 1.82
C VAL A 178 6.84 1.32 0.38
N CYS A 179 7.87 1.62 -0.41
CA CYS A 179 7.79 1.85 -1.85
C CYS A 179 8.51 0.70 -2.58
N PRO A 180 7.78 -0.39 -2.91
CA PRO A 180 8.35 -1.48 -3.69
C PRO A 180 8.78 -1.00 -5.07
N GLY A 181 9.91 -1.55 -5.55
CA GLY A 181 10.24 -1.60 -6.96
C GLY A 181 9.51 -2.74 -7.68
N PHE A 182 10.06 -3.20 -8.79
CA PHE A 182 9.54 -4.39 -9.45
C PHE A 182 9.60 -5.58 -8.50
N THR A 183 8.44 -6.16 -8.22
CA THR A 183 8.30 -7.33 -7.35
C THR A 183 7.55 -8.42 -8.10
N HIS A 184 8.04 -9.66 -8.05
CA HIS A 184 7.41 -10.80 -8.71
C HIS A 184 6.07 -11.15 -8.06
N THR A 185 4.98 -10.58 -8.59
CA THR A 185 3.59 -10.73 -8.11
C THR A 185 2.64 -10.97 -9.28
N GLY A 186 1.39 -11.29 -8.99
CA GLY A 186 0.35 -11.38 -10.03
C GLY A 186 0.16 -10.07 -10.81
N ILE A 187 0.33 -8.91 -10.17
CA ILE A 187 0.23 -7.59 -10.81
C ILE A 187 1.31 -7.44 -11.88
N THR A 188 2.57 -7.72 -11.54
CA THR A 188 3.70 -7.58 -12.47
C THR A 188 3.69 -8.66 -13.54
N ALA A 189 3.25 -9.88 -13.21
CA ALA A 189 3.07 -10.95 -14.19
C ALA A 189 2.00 -10.60 -15.24
N ALA A 190 0.87 -10.04 -14.82
CA ALA A 190 -0.17 -9.56 -15.73
C ALA A 190 0.35 -8.42 -16.63
N GLY A 191 1.13 -7.47 -16.08
CA GLY A 191 1.75 -6.41 -16.87
C GLY A 191 2.75 -6.93 -17.91
N LEU A 192 3.51 -7.97 -17.60
CA LEU A 192 4.43 -8.61 -18.56
C LEU A 192 3.70 -9.36 -19.69
N GLN A 193 2.46 -9.79 -19.46
CA GLN A 193 1.63 -10.42 -20.48
C GLN A 193 0.90 -9.40 -21.36
N ASP A 194 0.69 -8.18 -20.86
CA ASP A 194 0.03 -7.12 -21.60
C ASP A 194 0.98 -6.44 -22.59
N PRO A 195 0.68 -6.47 -23.92
CA PRO A 195 1.54 -5.87 -24.94
C PRO A 195 1.81 -4.37 -24.72
N ASN A 196 0.88 -3.65 -24.09
CA ASN A 196 1.02 -2.21 -23.84
C ASN A 196 2.03 -1.89 -22.73
N PHE A 197 2.29 -2.83 -21.82
CA PHE A 197 3.15 -2.63 -20.66
C PHE A 197 4.46 -3.43 -20.72
N ARG A 198 4.48 -4.56 -21.42
CA ARG A 198 5.62 -5.51 -21.47
C ARG A 198 6.95 -4.84 -21.70
N ASP A 199 7.07 -4.11 -22.82
CA ASP A 199 8.34 -3.50 -23.22
C ASP A 199 8.82 -2.43 -22.22
N GLY A 200 7.88 -1.69 -21.63
CA GLY A 200 8.16 -0.73 -20.57
C GLY A 200 8.71 -1.43 -19.31
N ILE A 201 8.09 -2.53 -18.92
CA ILE A 201 8.52 -3.33 -17.77
C ILE A 201 9.89 -3.97 -18.01
N GLN A 202 10.17 -4.48 -19.22
CA GLN A 202 11.47 -5.05 -19.54
C GLN A 202 12.58 -4.00 -19.51
N ARG A 203 12.34 -2.81 -20.07
CA ARG A 203 13.26 -1.67 -19.96
C ARG A 203 13.50 -1.28 -18.51
N PHE A 204 12.43 -1.20 -17.70
CA PHE A 204 12.52 -0.89 -16.29
C PHE A 204 13.39 -1.92 -15.53
N LEU A 205 13.14 -3.21 -15.73
CA LEU A 205 13.95 -4.29 -15.13
C LEU A 205 15.44 -4.16 -15.45
N ALA A 206 15.78 -3.82 -16.71
CA ALA A 206 17.15 -3.64 -17.14
C ALA A 206 17.87 -2.45 -16.47
N THR A 207 17.13 -1.51 -15.88
CA THR A 207 17.69 -0.31 -15.22
C THR A 207 17.85 -0.48 -13.72
N ILE A 208 17.31 -1.54 -13.10
CA ILE A 208 17.42 -1.75 -11.65
C ILE A 208 18.89 -2.02 -11.30
N PRO A 209 19.53 -1.22 -10.41
CA PRO A 209 20.94 -1.38 -10.08
C PRO A 209 21.31 -2.77 -9.55
N MET A 210 20.42 -3.43 -8.79
CA MET A 210 20.64 -4.81 -8.33
C MET A 210 20.48 -5.88 -9.42
N GLY A 211 20.12 -5.50 -10.67
CA GLY A 211 20.03 -6.38 -11.83
C GLY A 211 18.87 -7.38 -11.81
N ARG A 212 17.91 -7.25 -10.87
CA ARG A 212 16.76 -8.15 -10.76
C ARG A 212 15.56 -7.48 -10.12
N GLY A 213 14.38 -8.07 -10.30
CA GLY A 213 13.21 -7.79 -9.46
C GLY A 213 13.37 -8.37 -8.05
N SER A 214 12.53 -7.92 -7.13
CA SER A 214 12.45 -8.46 -5.79
C SER A 214 11.40 -9.58 -5.70
N GLU A 215 11.58 -10.46 -4.71
CA GLU A 215 10.55 -11.40 -4.30
C GLU A 215 9.62 -10.77 -3.25
N PRO A 216 8.34 -11.18 -3.17
CA PRO A 216 7.40 -10.67 -2.16
C PRO A 216 7.92 -10.79 -0.72
N ALA A 217 8.71 -11.82 -0.43
CA ALA A 217 9.31 -12.05 0.88
C ALA A 217 10.33 -10.96 1.29
N GLU A 218 11.02 -10.33 0.31
CA GLU A 218 11.95 -9.24 0.56
C GLU A 218 11.18 -7.98 0.98
N GLN A 219 10.04 -7.70 0.34
CA GLN A 219 9.14 -6.62 0.73
C GLN A 219 8.54 -6.86 2.12
N ALA A 220 8.12 -8.10 2.41
CA ALA A 220 7.59 -8.50 3.72
C ALA A 220 8.64 -8.34 4.84
N GLY A 221 9.93 -8.48 4.52
CA GLY A 221 11.04 -8.20 5.44
C GLY A 221 11.06 -6.73 5.90
N ALA A 222 11.00 -5.81 4.95
CA ALA A 222 10.97 -4.37 5.23
C ALA A 222 9.69 -3.94 5.98
N ILE A 223 8.54 -4.50 5.60
CA ILE A 223 7.26 -4.26 6.29
C ILE A 223 7.34 -4.74 7.74
N ALA A 224 7.86 -5.96 7.99
CA ALA A 224 7.98 -6.49 9.34
C ALA A 224 8.94 -5.66 10.20
N TYR A 225 10.05 -5.14 9.65
CA TYR A 225 10.93 -4.20 10.34
C TYR A 225 10.14 -2.95 10.79
N LEU A 226 9.39 -2.31 9.89
CA LEU A 226 8.61 -1.10 10.20
C LEU A 226 7.49 -1.35 11.22
N LEU A 227 6.94 -2.56 11.27
CA LEU A 227 5.96 -2.97 12.29
C LEU A 227 6.62 -3.23 13.65
N GLY A 228 7.85 -3.70 13.65
CA GLY A 228 8.55 -4.22 14.82
C GLY A 228 9.13 -3.16 15.76
N PRO A 229 9.67 -3.62 16.90
CA PRO A 229 10.27 -2.73 17.92
C PRO A 229 11.54 -2.03 17.44
N ASP A 230 12.28 -2.62 16.52
CA ASP A 230 13.50 -2.02 15.98
C ASP A 230 13.24 -0.70 15.21
N ALA A 231 12.00 -0.49 14.78
CA ALA A 231 11.52 0.75 14.16
C ALA A 231 10.77 1.65 15.15
N SER A 232 10.98 1.52 16.47
CA SER A 232 10.23 2.24 17.51
C SER A 232 10.33 3.77 17.42
N TYR A 233 11.39 4.30 16.79
CA TYR A 233 11.58 5.75 16.57
C TYR A 233 11.43 6.15 15.10
N VAL A 234 10.83 5.27 14.26
CA VAL A 234 10.60 5.50 12.84
C VAL A 234 9.12 5.75 12.58
N THR A 235 8.77 6.99 12.20
CA THR A 235 7.40 7.36 11.79
C THR A 235 7.43 8.45 10.72
N GLY A 236 6.47 8.45 9.79
CA GLY A 236 6.42 9.38 8.65
C GLY A 236 7.45 9.09 7.55
N SER A 237 8.15 7.97 7.65
CA SER A 237 9.22 7.61 6.71
C SER A 237 8.68 6.86 5.49
N VAL A 238 9.36 7.07 4.36
CA VAL A 238 9.17 6.35 3.12
C VAL A 238 10.40 5.49 2.88
N LEU A 239 10.24 4.17 2.91
CA LEU A 239 11.32 3.21 2.68
C LEU A 239 11.22 2.64 1.26
N PHE A 240 12.15 2.99 0.41
CA PHE A 240 12.27 2.40 -0.93
C PHE A 240 12.91 1.01 -0.82
N VAL A 241 12.22 0.00 -1.36
CA VAL A 241 12.67 -1.40 -1.43
C VAL A 241 12.61 -1.81 -2.89
N ASP A 242 13.50 -1.25 -3.69
CA ASP A 242 13.39 -1.21 -5.15
C ASP A 242 14.71 -1.55 -5.88
N GLY A 243 15.66 -2.12 -5.16
CA GLY A 243 16.95 -2.51 -5.74
C GLY A 243 17.84 -1.33 -6.14
N GLY A 244 17.61 -0.15 -5.55
CA GLY A 244 18.39 1.06 -5.79
C GLY A 244 17.86 1.94 -6.93
N TYR A 245 16.70 1.61 -7.49
CA TYR A 245 16.16 2.35 -8.63
C TYR A 245 15.83 3.81 -8.30
N ASP A 246 15.25 4.08 -7.12
CA ASP A 246 14.98 5.44 -6.67
C ASP A 246 16.25 6.30 -6.54
N ALA A 247 17.31 5.71 -6.00
CA ALA A 247 18.60 6.39 -5.90
C ALA A 247 19.22 6.70 -7.27
N LEU A 248 19.05 5.79 -8.25
CA LEU A 248 19.46 6.04 -9.64
C LEU A 248 18.65 7.18 -10.26
N LEU A 249 17.33 7.21 -10.05
CA LEU A 249 16.43 8.17 -10.68
C LEU A 249 16.57 9.57 -10.11
N ARG A 250 16.66 9.69 -8.79
CA ARG A 250 16.72 10.99 -8.11
C ARG A 250 18.13 11.49 -7.85
N GLY A 251 19.14 10.63 -7.94
CA GLY A 251 20.55 10.98 -7.70
C GLY A 251 20.73 11.66 -6.33
N ASP A 252 21.27 12.87 -6.33
CA ASP A 252 21.54 13.63 -5.10
C ASP A 252 20.30 14.29 -4.46
N ARG A 253 19.11 14.11 -5.05
CA ARG A 253 17.86 14.66 -4.49
C ARG A 253 17.26 13.68 -3.48
N ILE A 254 17.33 14.05 -2.20
CA ILE A 254 16.85 13.25 -1.07
C ILE A 254 15.42 13.68 -0.68
#